data_10a016bded1b4004e78a5f69dddcbcb9
#
_entry.id   10a016bded1b4004e78a5f69dddcbcb9
#
_cell.length_a   1.000
_cell.length_b   1.000
_cell.length_c   1.000
_cell.angle_alpha   90.00
_cell.angle_beta   90.00
_cell.angle_gamma   90.00
#
_symmetry.space_group_name_H-M   'P 1'
#
loop_
_entity.id
_entity.type
_entity.pdbx_description
1 polymer ?
#
loop_
_entity_poly.entity_id
_entity_poly.type
_entity_poly.pdbx_seq_one_letter_code
_entity_poly.pdbx_strand_id
1 'polypeptide(L)'
;MKMNYIICNNIVYKYIEDYITPLLNIIDAKLVTHFDYNNFIYKETNNYIFIQDIPSHLLCIFNKKQNIYFLNIEQLSCDSKFNRHMLPYDKYQNINIIDYSYANLTYYNNFKNNKYVLPYQINYSEIYNTNKQKDICLIADCFPVNRQIIIDALKAKNIIVDIISGFGKKRDEELFKYKILLNISFQKDFNVFESIRCDRCVYNKMIVISDVKKNNETHHLKDYVIFEEYENIPDKVVDVIKNYDYYYDKLFTPFYISNADFSSISKIF
;
A
#
# COMPACT_ATOMS: atom_id res chain seq x y z
N MET A 1 -28.62 13.86 -5.09
CA MET A 1 -27.22 13.77 -5.56
C MET A 1 -26.59 12.60 -4.81
N LYS A 2 -25.92 11.70 -5.53
CA LYS A 2 -25.17 10.57 -4.95
C LYS A 2 -23.94 11.13 -4.25
N MET A 3 -23.61 10.64 -3.08
CA MET A 3 -22.44 11.07 -2.33
C MET A 3 -21.59 9.85 -1.97
N ASN A 4 -20.29 10.01 -2.06
CA ASN A 4 -19.32 9.00 -1.64
C ASN A 4 -18.74 9.37 -0.29
N TYR A 5 -18.60 8.40 0.61
CA TYR A 5 -18.01 8.56 1.93
C TYR A 5 -16.88 7.56 2.12
N ILE A 6 -15.73 8.04 2.54
CA ILE A 6 -14.64 7.19 3.04
C ILE A 6 -14.67 7.26 4.55
N ILE A 7 -14.85 6.12 5.19
CA ILE A 7 -14.97 5.98 6.64
C ILE A 7 -13.74 5.26 7.16
N CYS A 8 -12.98 5.96 7.97
CA CYS A 8 -11.69 5.50 8.47
C CYS A 8 -11.51 5.93 9.92
N ASN A 9 -10.93 5.07 10.74
CA ASN A 9 -10.48 5.47 12.06
C ASN A 9 -9.37 6.52 11.94
N ASN A 10 -9.39 7.55 12.79
CA ASN A 10 -8.40 8.63 12.75
C ASN A 10 -6.95 8.14 12.92
N ILE A 11 -6.74 7.06 13.66
CA ILE A 11 -5.41 6.45 13.81
C ILE A 11 -4.98 5.81 12.48
N VAL A 12 -5.86 5.03 11.87
CA VAL A 12 -5.60 4.38 10.57
C VAL A 12 -5.39 5.42 9.48
N TYR A 13 -6.21 6.49 9.45
CA TYR A 13 -6.05 7.57 8.49
C TYR A 13 -4.64 8.16 8.47
N LYS A 14 -4.05 8.40 9.64
CA LYS A 14 -2.67 8.93 9.74
C LYS A 14 -1.64 8.05 9.03
N TYR A 15 -1.87 6.75 8.96
CA TYR A 15 -0.94 5.80 8.33
C TYR A 15 -1.03 5.78 6.81
N ILE A 16 -2.21 6.14 6.26
CA ILE A 16 -2.54 5.99 4.84
C ILE A 16 -3.07 7.28 4.22
N GLU A 17 -2.82 8.42 4.84
CA GLU A 17 -3.26 9.73 4.37
C GLU A 17 -2.83 9.98 2.92
N ASP A 18 -1.61 9.58 2.58
CA ASP A 18 -1.02 9.69 1.26
C ASP A 18 -1.73 8.83 0.19
N TYR A 19 -2.33 7.70 0.59
CA TYR A 19 -3.15 6.87 -0.27
C TYR A 19 -4.59 7.37 -0.38
N ILE A 20 -5.16 7.86 0.71
CA ILE A 20 -6.56 8.28 0.78
C ILE A 20 -6.78 9.68 0.17
N THR A 21 -5.86 10.61 0.36
CA THR A 21 -6.02 12.00 -0.11
C THR A 21 -6.26 12.10 -1.62
N PRO A 22 -5.48 11.45 -2.50
CA PRO A 22 -5.80 11.44 -3.93
C PRO A 22 -7.18 10.83 -4.23
N LEU A 23 -7.54 9.76 -3.51
CA LEU A 23 -8.79 9.07 -3.71
C LEU A 23 -10.02 9.94 -3.41
N LEU A 24 -9.96 10.74 -2.33
CA LEU A 24 -11.04 11.67 -1.98
C LEU A 24 -11.38 12.58 -3.16
N ASN A 25 -10.37 13.08 -3.87
CA ASN A 25 -10.54 13.96 -5.02
C ASN A 25 -11.06 13.19 -6.27
N ILE A 26 -10.51 11.99 -6.51
CA ILE A 26 -10.81 11.22 -7.73
C ILE A 26 -12.28 10.75 -7.75
N ILE A 27 -12.81 10.35 -6.60
CA ILE A 27 -14.19 9.83 -6.50
C ILE A 27 -15.16 10.85 -5.88
N ASP A 28 -14.75 12.09 -5.68
CA ASP A 28 -15.54 13.15 -5.02
C ASP A 28 -16.14 12.65 -3.69
N ALA A 29 -15.27 12.18 -2.80
CA ALA A 29 -15.69 11.58 -1.53
C ALA A 29 -15.46 12.50 -0.34
N LYS A 30 -16.31 12.34 0.69
CA LYS A 30 -16.13 12.95 2.00
C LYS A 30 -15.46 11.99 2.96
N LEU A 31 -14.38 12.45 3.59
CA LEU A 31 -13.71 11.70 4.66
C LEU A 31 -14.49 11.84 5.97
N VAL A 32 -14.69 10.70 6.65
CA VAL A 32 -15.30 10.61 7.98
C VAL A 32 -14.36 9.83 8.89
N THR A 33 -13.66 10.53 9.80
CA THR A 33 -12.68 9.92 10.73
C THR A 33 -13.25 9.62 12.10
N HIS A 34 -14.39 10.22 12.46
CA HIS A 34 -15.13 10.00 13.69
C HIS A 34 -16.54 9.57 13.37
N PHE A 35 -16.69 8.29 13.01
CA PHE A 35 -17.97 7.75 12.59
C PHE A 35 -18.76 7.28 13.81
N ASP A 36 -19.95 7.87 14.02
CA ASP A 36 -20.88 7.41 15.04
C ASP A 36 -21.76 6.27 14.51
N TYR A 37 -21.34 5.06 14.81
CA TYR A 37 -22.05 3.86 14.39
C TYR A 37 -23.46 3.72 14.98
N ASN A 38 -23.73 4.34 16.11
CA ASN A 38 -25.03 4.24 16.79
C ASN A 38 -26.08 5.16 16.14
N ASN A 39 -25.63 6.30 15.61
CA ASN A 39 -26.50 7.28 14.96
C ASN A 39 -26.36 7.26 13.42
N PHE A 40 -25.77 6.21 12.86
CA PHE A 40 -25.60 6.10 11.42
C PHE A 40 -26.92 5.93 10.68
N ILE A 41 -27.24 6.88 9.81
CA ILE A 41 -28.41 6.82 8.92
C ILE A 41 -27.96 6.42 7.53
N TYR A 42 -28.26 5.19 7.14
CA TYR A 42 -27.99 4.68 5.81
C TYR A 42 -28.91 5.34 4.77
N LYS A 43 -28.30 5.81 3.68
CA LYS A 43 -29.01 6.31 2.49
C LYS A 43 -28.64 5.47 1.27
N GLU A 44 -29.61 4.86 0.62
CA GLU A 44 -29.39 3.99 -0.56
C GLU A 44 -28.75 4.70 -1.74
N THR A 45 -28.87 6.00 -1.80
CA THR A 45 -28.27 6.83 -2.86
C THR A 45 -26.78 7.07 -2.67
N ASN A 46 -26.21 6.80 -1.50
CA ASN A 46 -24.82 7.10 -1.19
C ASN A 46 -23.95 5.83 -1.20
N ASN A 47 -22.66 5.99 -1.48
CA ASN A 47 -21.68 4.93 -1.32
C ASN A 47 -20.91 5.12 0.00
N TYR A 48 -20.58 4.01 0.64
CA TYR A 48 -19.85 3.99 1.92
C TYR A 48 -18.67 3.03 1.81
N ILE A 49 -17.47 3.58 1.86
CA ILE A 49 -16.21 2.83 1.80
C ILE A 49 -15.61 2.80 3.19
N PHE A 50 -15.63 1.65 3.82
CA PHE A 50 -15.04 1.42 5.14
C PHE A 50 -13.61 0.90 4.97
N ILE A 51 -12.66 1.52 5.67
CA ILE A 51 -11.26 1.12 5.62
C ILE A 51 -10.96 0.23 6.82
N GLN A 52 -10.51 -0.97 6.55
CA GLN A 52 -10.05 -2.01 7.50
C GLN A 52 -11.08 -2.52 8.51
N ASP A 53 -12.12 -1.80 8.83
CA ASP A 53 -13.07 -2.24 9.85
C ASP A 53 -14.51 -1.85 9.53
N ILE A 54 -15.38 -2.84 9.61
CA ILE A 54 -16.83 -2.64 9.70
C ILE A 54 -17.30 -3.32 10.99
N PRO A 55 -17.88 -2.57 11.93
CA PRO A 55 -18.36 -3.16 13.17
C PRO A 55 -19.31 -4.33 12.94
N SER A 56 -19.12 -5.41 13.68
CA SER A 56 -19.86 -6.67 13.50
C SER A 56 -21.38 -6.52 13.57
N HIS A 57 -21.89 -5.60 14.40
CA HIS A 57 -23.32 -5.32 14.51
C HIS A 57 -23.91 -4.65 13.26
N LEU A 58 -23.10 -3.94 12.47
CA LEU A 58 -23.53 -3.33 11.21
C LEU A 58 -23.44 -4.31 10.03
N LEU A 59 -22.60 -5.33 10.10
CA LEU A 59 -22.41 -6.27 9.01
C LEU A 59 -23.71 -6.94 8.57
N CYS A 60 -24.57 -7.34 9.53
CA CYS A 60 -25.88 -7.94 9.22
C CYS A 60 -26.81 -6.97 8.49
N ILE A 61 -26.74 -5.67 8.82
CA ILE A 61 -27.54 -4.63 8.18
C ILE A 61 -26.99 -4.36 6.79
N PHE A 62 -25.66 -4.23 6.67
CA PHE A 62 -24.97 -3.88 5.44
C PHE A 62 -24.98 -5.00 4.42
N ASN A 63 -25.07 -6.27 4.84
CA ASN A 63 -25.16 -7.39 3.91
C ASN A 63 -26.39 -7.35 2.99
N LYS A 64 -27.39 -6.53 3.30
CA LYS A 64 -28.57 -6.29 2.46
C LYS A 64 -28.42 -5.10 1.52
N LYS A 65 -27.28 -4.41 1.54
CA LYS A 65 -27.02 -3.14 0.87
C LYS A 65 -25.89 -3.29 -0.16
N GLN A 66 -26.14 -2.82 -1.39
CA GLN A 66 -25.20 -2.99 -2.51
C GLN A 66 -24.10 -1.93 -2.59
N ASN A 67 -24.25 -0.82 -1.88
CA ASN A 67 -23.36 0.35 -1.91
C ASN A 67 -22.47 0.45 -0.68
N ILE A 68 -22.19 -0.67 -0.04
CA ILE A 68 -21.22 -0.81 1.04
C ILE A 68 -19.97 -1.48 0.48
N TYR A 69 -18.84 -0.86 0.75
CA TYR A 69 -17.52 -1.29 0.29
C TYR A 69 -16.59 -1.43 1.50
N PHE A 70 -15.79 -2.47 1.48
CA PHE A 70 -14.67 -2.65 2.39
C PHE A 70 -13.37 -2.48 1.63
N LEU A 71 -12.54 -1.53 2.03
CA LEU A 71 -11.22 -1.30 1.46
C LEU A 71 -10.15 -1.93 2.37
N ASN A 72 -9.52 -2.98 1.87
CA ASN A 72 -8.35 -3.57 2.51
C ASN A 72 -7.09 -2.79 2.10
N ILE A 73 -6.25 -2.51 3.09
CA ILE A 73 -4.97 -1.81 2.92
C ILE A 73 -3.78 -2.61 3.46
N GLU A 74 -4.03 -3.85 3.92
CA GLU A 74 -3.02 -4.72 4.50
C GLU A 74 -2.60 -5.82 3.52
N GLN A 75 -1.35 -6.28 3.66
CA GLN A 75 -0.91 -7.48 2.99
C GLN A 75 -1.64 -8.69 3.55
N LEU A 76 -2.17 -9.52 2.67
CA LEU A 76 -2.76 -10.80 3.04
C LEU A 76 -1.75 -11.94 2.88
N SER A 77 -1.96 -13.01 3.63
CA SER A 77 -1.08 -14.17 3.71
C SER A 77 -1.89 -15.47 3.65
N CYS A 78 -1.24 -16.57 3.31
CA CYS A 78 -1.82 -17.91 3.43
C CYS A 78 -2.09 -18.30 4.88
N ASP A 79 -1.37 -17.73 5.86
CA ASP A 79 -1.63 -17.92 7.29
C ASP A 79 -2.76 -17.00 7.76
N SER A 80 -3.93 -17.59 8.03
CA SER A 80 -5.15 -16.87 8.44
C SER A 80 -4.98 -15.97 9.67
N LYS A 81 -4.03 -16.27 10.56
CA LYS A 81 -3.77 -15.42 11.75
C LYS A 81 -3.29 -14.01 11.38
N PHE A 82 -2.66 -13.83 10.20
CA PHE A 82 -2.25 -12.53 9.72
C PHE A 82 -3.35 -11.79 8.95
N ASN A 83 -4.42 -12.51 8.57
CA ASN A 83 -5.56 -11.94 7.84
C ASN A 83 -6.66 -11.47 8.80
N ARG A 84 -6.32 -11.06 10.01
CA ARG A 84 -7.28 -10.66 11.05
C ARG A 84 -8.19 -9.50 10.64
N HIS A 85 -7.77 -8.71 9.64
CA HIS A 85 -8.57 -7.63 9.07
C HIS A 85 -9.48 -8.09 7.93
N MET A 86 -9.34 -9.33 7.47
CA MET A 86 -10.34 -9.91 6.58
C MET A 86 -11.61 -10.13 7.39
N LEU A 87 -12.66 -9.44 6.97
CA LEU A 87 -13.99 -9.73 7.50
C LEU A 87 -14.39 -11.16 7.10
N PRO A 88 -15.29 -11.81 7.81
CA PRO A 88 -15.86 -13.09 7.44
C PRO A 88 -16.79 -12.92 6.21
N TYR A 89 -16.21 -12.54 5.07
CA TYR A 89 -16.93 -12.19 3.83
C TYR A 89 -17.73 -13.33 3.24
N ASP A 90 -17.36 -14.57 3.56
CA ASP A 90 -18.15 -15.75 3.25
C ASP A 90 -19.61 -15.65 3.71
N LYS A 91 -19.84 -14.89 4.79
CA LYS A 91 -21.17 -14.64 5.39
C LYS A 91 -21.84 -13.37 4.87
N TYR A 92 -21.09 -12.44 4.28
CA TYR A 92 -21.57 -11.10 3.92
C TYR A 92 -21.37 -10.80 2.43
N GLN A 93 -22.02 -11.56 1.58
CA GLN A 93 -21.82 -11.61 0.13
C GLN A 93 -22.17 -10.31 -0.62
N ASN A 94 -22.94 -9.41 -0.03
CA ASN A 94 -23.30 -8.14 -0.68
C ASN A 94 -22.36 -6.98 -0.33
N ILE A 95 -21.41 -7.17 0.59
CA ILE A 95 -20.38 -6.18 0.86
C ILE A 95 -19.34 -6.29 -0.25
N ASN A 96 -19.12 -5.21 -0.98
CA ASN A 96 -18.13 -5.18 -2.04
C ASN A 96 -16.72 -5.08 -1.43
N ILE A 97 -15.75 -5.74 -2.04
CA ILE A 97 -14.35 -5.74 -1.60
C ILE A 97 -13.54 -4.86 -2.54
N ILE A 98 -12.81 -3.90 -1.98
CA ILE A 98 -11.80 -3.12 -2.68
C ILE A 98 -10.45 -3.48 -2.06
N ASP A 99 -9.43 -3.66 -2.89
CA ASP A 99 -8.07 -3.91 -2.45
C ASP A 99 -7.09 -3.08 -3.27
N TYR A 100 -5.96 -2.73 -2.71
CA TYR A 100 -4.93 -1.99 -3.42
C TYR A 100 -4.14 -2.87 -4.41
N SER A 101 -4.29 -4.20 -4.33
CA SER A 101 -3.50 -5.16 -5.09
C SER A 101 -4.33 -6.29 -5.69
N TYR A 102 -4.12 -6.58 -6.97
CA TYR A 102 -4.64 -7.79 -7.62
C TYR A 102 -4.18 -9.06 -6.90
N ALA A 103 -2.95 -9.07 -6.40
CA ALA A 103 -2.40 -10.20 -5.67
C ALA A 103 -3.19 -10.50 -4.39
N ASN A 104 -3.56 -9.48 -3.62
CA ASN A 104 -4.41 -9.65 -2.47
C ASN A 104 -5.79 -10.21 -2.82
N LEU A 105 -6.37 -9.79 -3.94
CA LEU A 105 -7.69 -10.28 -4.35
C LEU A 105 -7.74 -11.79 -4.55
N THR A 106 -6.61 -12.45 -4.80
CA THR A 106 -6.57 -13.91 -4.93
C THR A 106 -6.92 -14.63 -3.63
N TYR A 107 -6.71 -14.01 -2.48
CA TYR A 107 -7.10 -14.55 -1.18
C TYR A 107 -8.61 -14.55 -0.95
N TYR A 108 -9.36 -13.77 -1.75
CA TYR A 108 -10.83 -13.70 -1.72
C TYR A 108 -11.49 -14.56 -2.79
N ASN A 109 -10.78 -15.49 -3.45
CA ASN A 109 -11.32 -16.25 -4.58
C ASN A 109 -12.56 -17.09 -4.23
N ASN A 110 -12.65 -17.58 -3.00
CA ASN A 110 -13.78 -18.35 -2.50
C ASN A 110 -15.00 -17.49 -2.10
N PHE A 111 -14.85 -16.16 -2.11
CA PHE A 111 -15.92 -15.24 -1.74
C PHE A 111 -16.73 -14.81 -2.97
N LYS A 112 -18.05 -14.75 -2.83
CA LYS A 112 -18.97 -14.37 -3.91
C LYS A 112 -19.12 -12.87 -4.10
N ASN A 113 -18.48 -12.08 -3.24
CA ASN A 113 -18.52 -10.62 -3.26
C ASN A 113 -17.98 -10.05 -4.57
N ASN A 114 -18.50 -8.91 -5.00
CA ASN A 114 -17.83 -8.12 -6.05
C ASN A 114 -16.47 -7.64 -5.55
N LYS A 115 -15.48 -7.69 -6.43
CA LYS A 115 -14.09 -7.40 -6.11
C LYS A 115 -13.56 -6.35 -7.09
N TYR A 116 -12.87 -5.36 -6.53
CA TYR A 116 -12.33 -4.23 -7.27
C TYR A 116 -10.89 -3.96 -6.84
N VAL A 117 -10.07 -3.51 -7.76
CA VAL A 117 -8.71 -3.05 -7.45
C VAL A 117 -8.67 -1.54 -7.46
N LEU A 118 -8.08 -0.97 -6.44
CA LEU A 118 -7.78 0.45 -6.33
C LEU A 118 -6.29 0.61 -6.03
N PRO A 119 -5.42 0.61 -7.04
CA PRO A 119 -3.99 0.77 -6.83
C PRO A 119 -3.68 2.17 -6.30
N TYR A 120 -2.46 2.35 -5.76
CA TYR A 120 -1.99 3.65 -5.32
C TYR A 120 -2.12 4.67 -6.45
N GLN A 121 -2.67 5.84 -6.13
CA GLN A 121 -2.77 6.98 -7.04
C GLN A 121 -1.82 8.08 -6.59
N ILE A 122 -1.05 8.61 -7.51
CA ILE A 122 -0.10 9.66 -7.17
C ILE A 122 -0.80 10.94 -6.75
N ASN A 123 -0.32 11.52 -5.65
CA ASN A 123 -0.59 12.90 -5.31
C ASN A 123 0.58 13.77 -5.82
N TYR A 124 0.36 14.55 -6.86
CA TYR A 124 1.41 15.38 -7.46
C TYR A 124 2.00 16.40 -6.49
N SER A 125 1.25 16.82 -5.46
CA SER A 125 1.76 17.70 -4.40
C SER A 125 2.78 17.02 -3.48
N GLU A 126 2.90 15.68 -3.55
CA GLU A 126 3.86 14.87 -2.80
C GLU A 126 5.08 14.43 -3.61
N ILE A 127 5.30 15.05 -4.77
CA ILE A 127 6.56 14.90 -5.49
C ILE A 127 7.56 15.92 -4.95
N TYR A 128 8.46 15.41 -4.15
CA TYR A 128 9.44 16.20 -3.41
C TYR A 128 10.74 16.35 -4.19
N ASN A 129 10.92 16.96 -5.24
CA ASN A 129 12.16 17.11 -6.04
C ASN A 129 13.44 17.29 -5.18
N THR A 130 13.63 16.40 -4.21
CA THR A 130 14.67 16.47 -3.18
C THR A 130 15.98 15.93 -3.73
N ASN A 131 17.07 16.66 -3.52
CA ASN A 131 18.39 16.13 -3.81
C ASN A 131 18.71 14.93 -2.89
N LYS A 132 19.10 13.80 -3.49
CA LYS A 132 19.43 12.56 -2.77
C LYS A 132 20.78 12.70 -2.07
N GLN A 133 20.77 12.73 -0.74
CA GLN A 133 21.95 12.99 0.10
C GLN A 133 22.38 11.77 0.93
N LYS A 134 21.47 10.80 1.10
CA LYS A 134 21.68 9.61 1.93
C LYS A 134 21.53 8.35 1.08
N ASP A 135 22.21 7.28 1.47
CA ASP A 135 22.29 6.12 0.59
C ASP A 135 21.04 5.22 0.71
N ILE A 136 20.75 4.66 1.87
CA ILE A 136 19.72 3.63 1.98
C ILE A 136 18.91 3.74 3.27
N CYS A 137 17.61 3.57 3.16
CA CYS A 137 16.72 3.48 4.31
C CYS A 137 15.73 2.33 4.20
N LEU A 138 15.11 2.01 5.34
CA LEU A 138 13.96 1.11 5.46
C LEU A 138 12.88 1.80 6.28
N ILE A 139 11.63 1.75 5.81
CA ILE A 139 10.48 2.27 6.57
C ILE A 139 9.98 1.15 7.48
N ALA A 140 10.11 1.32 8.80
CA ALA A 140 9.62 0.34 9.77
C ALA A 140 9.47 0.93 11.18
N ASP A 141 8.43 0.45 11.87
CA ASP A 141 8.24 0.68 13.31
C ASP A 141 8.59 -0.57 14.14
N CYS A 142 8.83 -1.71 13.48
CA CYS A 142 9.21 -2.96 14.13
C CYS A 142 10.13 -3.81 13.23
N PHE A 143 10.94 -4.64 13.86
CA PHE A 143 11.98 -5.44 13.23
C PHE A 143 11.70 -6.93 13.43
N PRO A 144 10.92 -7.58 12.56
CA PRO A 144 10.84 -9.02 12.53
C PRO A 144 12.20 -9.62 12.12
N VAL A 145 12.41 -10.88 12.48
CA VAL A 145 13.69 -11.58 12.32
C VAL A 145 14.23 -11.51 10.89
N ASN A 146 13.37 -11.63 9.89
CA ASN A 146 13.78 -11.57 8.48
C ASN A 146 14.32 -10.20 8.06
N ARG A 147 13.80 -9.10 8.59
CA ARG A 147 14.37 -7.75 8.35
C ARG A 147 15.71 -7.59 9.04
N GLN A 148 15.82 -8.08 10.28
CA GLN A 148 17.05 -8.00 11.05
C GLN A 148 18.20 -8.77 10.35
N ILE A 149 17.94 -9.96 9.82
CA ILE A 149 18.93 -10.76 9.08
C ILE A 149 19.53 -9.95 7.92
N ILE A 150 18.71 -9.28 7.13
CA ILE A 150 19.18 -8.47 5.99
C ILE A 150 19.98 -7.26 6.47
N ILE A 151 19.51 -6.58 7.53
CA ILE A 151 20.23 -5.43 8.11
C ILE A 151 21.60 -5.84 8.62
N ASP A 152 21.69 -6.97 9.33
CA ASP A 152 22.96 -7.49 9.87
C ASP A 152 23.92 -7.91 8.76
N ALA A 153 23.39 -8.53 7.69
CA ALA A 153 24.20 -8.89 6.52
C ALA A 153 24.73 -7.64 5.79
N LEU A 154 23.95 -6.57 5.67
CA LEU A 154 24.40 -5.29 5.12
C LEU A 154 25.45 -4.61 6.01
N LYS A 155 25.23 -4.61 7.32
CA LYS A 155 26.20 -4.10 8.30
C LYS A 155 27.55 -4.83 8.22
N ALA A 156 27.56 -6.14 8.02
CA ALA A 156 28.78 -6.91 7.80
C ALA A 156 29.54 -6.50 6.53
N LYS A 157 28.85 -5.88 5.56
CA LYS A 157 29.41 -5.29 4.34
C LYS A 157 29.69 -3.78 4.47
N ASN A 158 29.70 -3.25 5.69
CA ASN A 158 29.88 -1.83 6.02
C ASN A 158 28.80 -0.89 5.43
N ILE A 159 27.58 -1.40 5.21
CA ILE A 159 26.44 -0.61 4.79
C ILE A 159 25.50 -0.44 5.98
N ILE A 160 25.24 0.82 6.34
CA ILE A 160 24.32 1.19 7.40
C ILE A 160 22.96 1.50 6.76
N VAL A 161 21.93 0.79 7.17
CA VAL A 161 20.54 1.04 6.76
C VAL A 161 19.90 1.95 7.79
N ASP A 162 19.51 3.15 7.40
CA ASP A 162 18.79 4.06 8.28
C ASP A 162 17.32 3.65 8.40
N ILE A 163 16.78 3.77 9.61
CA ILE A 163 15.40 3.42 9.88
C ILE A 163 14.55 4.68 9.92
N ILE A 164 13.57 4.74 9.04
CA ILE A 164 12.60 5.82 8.96
C ILE A 164 11.29 5.35 9.59
N SER A 165 10.86 6.05 10.62
CA SER A 165 9.60 5.78 11.33
C SER A 165 8.65 6.97 11.24
N GLY A 166 7.40 6.74 11.66
CA GLY A 166 6.35 7.77 11.68
C GLY A 166 5.65 7.94 10.33
N PHE A 167 4.87 9.00 10.21
CA PHE A 167 3.94 9.21 9.12
C PHE A 167 3.85 10.68 8.71
N GLY A 168 3.28 10.92 7.53
CA GLY A 168 2.94 12.24 7.03
C GLY A 168 4.17 13.05 6.59
N LYS A 169 3.94 14.31 6.33
CA LYS A 169 4.88 15.22 5.66
C LYS A 169 6.28 15.25 6.29
N LYS A 170 6.37 15.29 7.63
CA LYS A 170 7.67 15.35 8.33
C LYS A 170 8.54 14.10 8.07
N ARG A 171 7.92 12.91 8.05
CA ARG A 171 8.62 11.68 7.66
C ARG A 171 9.07 11.74 6.22
N ASP A 172 8.23 12.23 5.34
CA ASP A 172 8.45 12.23 3.89
C ASP A 172 9.56 13.20 3.48
N GLU A 173 9.62 14.37 4.10
CA GLU A 173 10.72 15.32 3.92
C GLU A 173 12.09 14.72 4.26
N GLU A 174 12.13 13.75 5.18
CA GLU A 174 13.34 13.00 5.48
C GLU A 174 13.53 11.81 4.54
N LEU A 175 12.48 11.02 4.32
CA LEU A 175 12.48 9.81 3.48
C LEU A 175 13.02 10.09 2.08
N PHE A 176 12.53 11.15 1.43
CA PHE A 176 12.89 11.41 0.02
C PHE A 176 14.30 12.00 -0.18
N LYS A 177 15.08 12.18 0.90
CA LYS A 177 16.52 12.43 0.81
C LYS A 177 17.36 11.19 0.53
N TYR A 178 16.77 9.99 0.65
CA TYR A 178 17.47 8.73 0.41
C TYR A 178 17.46 8.33 -1.06
N LYS A 179 18.54 7.70 -1.50
CA LYS A 179 18.72 7.14 -2.84
C LYS A 179 17.91 5.84 -2.99
N ILE A 180 17.93 5.01 -1.97
CA ILE A 180 17.41 3.64 -2.00
C ILE A 180 16.42 3.43 -0.86
N LEU A 181 15.23 2.89 -1.18
CA LEU A 181 14.32 2.26 -0.23
C LEU A 181 14.53 0.75 -0.24
N LEU A 182 14.84 0.19 0.91
CA LEU A 182 14.84 -1.26 1.11
C LEU A 182 13.45 -1.69 1.60
N ASN A 183 12.77 -2.52 0.83
CA ASN A 183 11.45 -3.06 1.17
C ASN A 183 11.54 -4.56 1.41
N ILE A 184 11.57 -4.96 2.68
CA ILE A 184 11.59 -6.37 3.12
C ILE A 184 10.28 -6.69 3.81
N SER A 185 9.64 -7.77 3.38
CA SER A 185 8.39 -8.25 3.95
C SER A 185 8.48 -8.46 5.45
N PHE A 186 7.39 -8.18 6.15
CA PHE A 186 7.28 -8.46 7.58
C PHE A 186 7.41 -9.96 7.87
N GLN A 187 6.83 -10.80 7.01
CA GLN A 187 6.88 -12.26 7.08
C GLN A 187 7.30 -12.83 5.72
N LYS A 188 8.01 -13.97 5.69
CA LYS A 188 8.45 -14.62 4.45
C LYS A 188 7.30 -15.08 3.55
N ASP A 189 6.15 -15.38 4.12
CA ASP A 189 4.95 -15.82 3.42
C ASP A 189 4.05 -14.68 2.94
N PHE A 190 4.40 -13.42 3.24
CA PHE A 190 3.76 -12.27 2.63
C PHE A 190 4.21 -12.12 1.17
N ASN A 191 3.32 -12.55 0.26
CA ASN A 191 3.61 -12.61 -1.18
C ASN A 191 3.03 -11.43 -1.97
N VAL A 192 2.59 -10.38 -1.28
CA VAL A 192 2.02 -9.18 -1.89
C VAL A 192 3.01 -8.03 -1.78
N PHE A 193 3.27 -7.36 -2.89
CA PHE A 193 4.11 -6.16 -2.90
C PHE A 193 3.40 -4.99 -2.20
N GLU A 194 4.09 -4.29 -1.32
CA GLU A 194 3.54 -3.16 -0.55
C GLU A 194 3.51 -1.87 -1.39
N SER A 195 2.69 -1.85 -2.43
CA SER A 195 2.63 -0.73 -3.38
C SER A 195 2.26 0.60 -2.71
N ILE A 196 1.38 0.60 -1.70
CA ILE A 196 1.03 1.81 -0.95
C ILE A 196 2.28 2.49 -0.35
N ARG A 197 3.26 1.70 0.10
CA ARG A 197 4.53 2.22 0.62
C ARG A 197 5.52 2.57 -0.49
N CYS A 198 5.65 1.68 -1.47
CA CYS A 198 6.74 1.70 -2.42
C CYS A 198 6.50 2.62 -3.61
N ASP A 199 5.26 2.70 -4.11
CA ASP A 199 4.94 3.47 -5.33
C ASP A 199 5.28 4.95 -5.16
N ARG A 200 4.95 5.53 -4.03
CA ARG A 200 5.32 6.91 -3.73
C ARG A 200 6.83 7.16 -3.73
N CYS A 201 7.61 6.15 -3.34
CA CYS A 201 9.08 6.24 -3.39
C CYS A 201 9.57 6.19 -4.84
N VAL A 202 8.99 5.32 -5.68
CA VAL A 202 9.27 5.29 -7.12
C VAL A 202 8.91 6.63 -7.77
N TYR A 203 7.74 7.21 -7.48
CA TYR A 203 7.33 8.51 -7.99
C TYR A 203 8.27 9.64 -7.54
N ASN A 204 8.91 9.50 -6.39
CA ASN A 204 9.95 10.42 -5.92
C ASN A 204 11.36 10.00 -6.35
N LYS A 205 11.49 9.13 -7.37
CA LYS A 205 12.74 8.67 -7.95
C LYS A 205 13.72 8.08 -6.91
N MET A 206 13.20 7.32 -5.98
CA MET A 206 14.01 6.44 -5.12
C MET A 206 14.09 5.07 -5.77
N ILE A 207 15.28 4.48 -5.82
CA ILE A 207 15.44 3.09 -6.23
C ILE A 207 14.82 2.21 -5.13
N VAL A 208 13.80 1.45 -5.47
CA VAL A 208 13.18 0.49 -4.55
C VAL A 208 13.78 -0.88 -4.80
N ILE A 209 14.38 -1.48 -3.76
CA ILE A 209 14.85 -2.88 -3.77
C ILE A 209 13.92 -3.67 -2.86
N SER A 210 13.24 -4.66 -3.41
CA SER A 210 12.27 -5.49 -2.69
C SER A 210 12.57 -6.96 -2.88
N ASP A 211 12.25 -7.77 -1.84
CA ASP A 211 12.22 -9.21 -1.99
C ASP A 211 11.16 -9.62 -3.04
N VAL A 212 11.49 -10.65 -3.83
CA VAL A 212 10.60 -11.20 -4.87
C VAL A 212 9.28 -11.63 -4.25
N LYS A 213 8.19 -11.29 -4.93
CA LYS A 213 6.83 -11.69 -4.60
C LYS A 213 6.27 -12.58 -5.70
N LYS A 214 5.52 -13.60 -5.33
CA LYS A 214 4.91 -14.53 -6.30
C LYS A 214 3.99 -13.83 -7.31
N ASN A 215 3.46 -12.66 -6.95
CA ASN A 215 2.45 -11.94 -7.72
C ASN A 215 2.87 -10.50 -8.08
N ASN A 216 4.17 -10.21 -8.18
CA ASN A 216 4.65 -8.86 -8.56
C ASN A 216 4.38 -8.50 -10.02
N GLU A 217 4.13 -9.48 -10.90
CA GLU A 217 3.96 -9.28 -12.34
C GLU A 217 2.79 -8.37 -12.72
N THR A 218 1.77 -8.30 -11.86
CA THR A 218 0.58 -7.47 -12.10
C THR A 218 0.73 -6.03 -11.62
N HIS A 219 1.86 -5.70 -10.97
CA HIS A 219 2.08 -4.35 -10.46
C HIS A 219 2.47 -3.39 -11.59
N HIS A 220 1.80 -2.24 -11.68
CA HIS A 220 1.98 -1.29 -12.79
C HIS A 220 3.37 -0.62 -12.82
N LEU A 221 4.05 -0.50 -11.67
CA LEU A 221 5.40 0.04 -11.57
C LEU A 221 6.50 -1.04 -11.46
N LYS A 222 6.20 -2.30 -11.79
CA LYS A 222 7.15 -3.42 -11.64
C LYS A 222 8.49 -3.19 -12.33
N ASP A 223 8.48 -2.52 -13.47
CA ASP A 223 9.70 -2.26 -14.26
C ASP A 223 10.59 -1.16 -13.66
N TYR A 224 10.10 -0.46 -12.63
CA TYR A 224 10.79 0.59 -11.89
C TYR A 224 11.20 0.17 -10.48
N VAL A 225 11.00 -1.12 -10.13
CA VAL A 225 11.38 -1.73 -8.87
C VAL A 225 12.38 -2.85 -9.12
N ILE A 226 13.43 -2.92 -8.33
CA ILE A 226 14.37 -4.04 -8.36
C ILE A 226 13.82 -5.13 -7.43
N PHE A 227 13.30 -6.20 -8.02
CA PHE A 227 12.93 -7.39 -7.28
C PHE A 227 14.11 -8.37 -7.25
N GLU A 228 14.48 -8.83 -6.05
CA GLU A 228 15.61 -9.73 -5.86
C GLU A 228 15.23 -10.87 -4.89
N GLU A 229 15.81 -12.04 -5.07
CA GLU A 229 15.65 -13.13 -4.12
C GLU A 229 16.17 -12.69 -2.74
N TYR A 230 15.44 -13.07 -1.69
CA TYR A 230 15.69 -12.59 -0.33
C TYR A 230 17.16 -12.75 0.10
N GLU A 231 17.76 -13.89 -0.22
CA GLU A 231 19.14 -14.24 0.14
C GLU A 231 20.18 -13.37 -0.60
N ASN A 232 19.83 -12.86 -1.78
CA ASN A 232 20.73 -12.08 -2.65
C ASN A 232 20.60 -10.57 -2.41
N ILE A 233 19.61 -10.11 -1.64
CA ILE A 233 19.36 -8.69 -1.39
C ILE A 233 20.62 -7.95 -0.90
N PRO A 234 21.42 -8.48 0.06
CA PRO A 234 22.60 -7.76 0.52
C PRO A 234 23.62 -7.51 -0.60
N ASP A 235 23.81 -8.46 -1.50
CA ASP A 235 24.74 -8.31 -2.62
C ASP A 235 24.19 -7.35 -3.69
N LYS A 236 22.88 -7.41 -3.95
CA LYS A 236 22.20 -6.47 -4.85
C LYS A 236 22.30 -5.04 -4.33
N VAL A 237 22.12 -4.80 -3.04
CA VAL A 237 22.26 -3.47 -2.42
C VAL A 237 23.67 -2.94 -2.61
N VAL A 238 24.71 -3.77 -2.38
CA VAL A 238 26.11 -3.40 -2.61
C VAL A 238 26.34 -2.98 -4.08
N ASP A 239 25.82 -3.77 -5.01
CA ASP A 239 25.92 -3.50 -6.45
C ASP A 239 25.23 -2.18 -6.83
N VAL A 240 23.99 -1.98 -6.36
CA VAL A 240 23.22 -0.76 -6.63
C VAL A 240 23.91 0.48 -6.04
N ILE A 241 24.47 0.41 -4.83
CA ILE A 241 25.20 1.55 -4.23
C ILE A 241 26.45 1.88 -5.06
N LYS A 242 27.24 0.87 -5.47
CA LYS A 242 28.44 1.06 -6.27
C LYS A 242 28.17 1.63 -7.66
N ASN A 243 27.06 1.24 -8.26
CA ASN A 243 26.66 1.57 -9.63
C ASN A 243 25.39 2.43 -9.66
N TYR A 244 25.23 3.34 -8.68
CA TYR A 244 23.97 4.06 -8.45
C TYR A 244 23.48 4.79 -9.71
N ASP A 245 24.32 5.56 -10.37
CA ASP A 245 23.93 6.35 -11.55
C ASP A 245 23.45 5.45 -12.69
N TYR A 246 24.09 4.31 -12.92
CA TYR A 246 23.64 3.33 -13.91
C TYR A 246 22.22 2.81 -13.61
N TYR A 247 21.95 2.41 -12.36
CA TYR A 247 20.64 1.92 -11.98
C TYR A 247 19.58 3.04 -12.01
N TYR A 248 19.95 4.22 -11.56
CA TYR A 248 19.07 5.39 -11.57
C TYR A 248 18.66 5.74 -13.01
N ASP A 249 19.59 5.85 -13.93
CA ASP A 249 19.32 6.16 -15.33
C ASP A 249 18.49 5.05 -16.00
N LYS A 250 18.82 3.79 -15.74
CA LYS A 250 18.07 2.65 -16.26
C LYS A 250 16.61 2.67 -15.84
N LEU A 251 16.31 2.99 -14.58
CA LEU A 251 14.97 2.96 -14.03
C LEU A 251 14.19 4.25 -14.36
N PHE A 252 14.84 5.42 -14.29
CA PHE A 252 14.11 6.68 -14.27
C PHE A 252 14.29 7.54 -15.53
N THR A 253 15.20 7.23 -16.45
CA THR A 253 15.24 7.88 -17.76
C THR A 253 13.96 7.59 -18.58
N PRO A 254 13.49 6.35 -18.68
CA PRO A 254 12.25 6.03 -19.36
C PRO A 254 10.98 6.29 -18.50
N PHE A 255 11.14 6.71 -17.24
CA PHE A 255 10.04 6.81 -16.30
C PHE A 255 9.11 7.96 -16.62
N TYR A 256 7.86 7.62 -16.89
CA TYR A 256 6.78 8.58 -17.07
C TYR A 256 5.80 8.51 -15.89
N ILE A 257 5.57 9.64 -15.25
CA ILE A 257 4.64 9.72 -14.12
C ILE A 257 3.20 9.67 -14.65
N SER A 258 2.50 8.60 -14.31
CA SER A 258 1.08 8.44 -14.59
C SER A 258 0.39 7.72 -13.42
N ASN A 259 -0.88 8.01 -13.23
CA ASN A 259 -1.68 7.23 -12.29
C ASN A 259 -1.88 5.80 -12.81
N ALA A 260 -1.99 4.87 -11.86
CA ALA A 260 -2.40 3.51 -12.18
C ALA A 260 -3.85 3.50 -12.73
N ASP A 261 -4.14 2.51 -13.56
CA ASP A 261 -5.51 2.29 -14.04
C ASP A 261 -6.42 1.83 -12.90
N PHE A 262 -7.45 2.60 -12.63
CA PHE A 262 -8.51 2.24 -11.67
C PHE A 262 -9.89 2.11 -12.32
N SER A 263 -9.93 1.83 -13.63
CA SER A 263 -11.16 1.70 -14.42
C SER A 263 -12.14 0.67 -13.86
N SER A 264 -11.65 -0.35 -13.15
CA SER A 264 -12.50 -1.34 -12.48
C SER A 264 -13.38 -0.72 -11.39
N ILE A 265 -12.92 0.34 -10.73
CA ILE A 265 -13.62 1.00 -9.63
C ILE A 265 -14.31 2.31 -10.08
N SER A 266 -13.82 2.98 -11.13
CA SER A 266 -14.40 4.22 -11.66
C SER A 266 -15.84 4.07 -12.18
N LYS A 267 -16.27 2.83 -12.44
CA LYS A 267 -17.65 2.50 -12.84
C LYS A 267 -18.63 2.46 -11.67
N ILE A 268 -18.12 2.52 -10.42
CA ILE A 268 -18.92 2.42 -9.21
C ILE A 268 -19.31 3.82 -8.71
N PHE A 269 -18.43 4.79 -8.85
CA PHE A 269 -18.51 6.17 -8.33
C PHE A 269 -18.80 7.22 -9.42
#